data_8bd76b201a52fa752e6ce935a6deb638
#
_entry.id   8bd76b201a52fa752e6ce935a6deb638
#
_cell.length_a   1.000
_cell.length_b   1.000
_cell.length_c   1.000
_cell.angle_alpha   90.00
_cell.angle_beta   90.00
_cell.angle_gamma   90.00
#
_symmetry.space_group_name_H-M   'P 1'
#
loop_
_entity.id
_entity.type
_entity.pdbx_description
1 polymer ?
#
loop_
_entity_poly.entity_id
_entity_poly.type
_entity_poly.pdbx_seq_one_letter_code
_entity_poly.pdbx_strand_id
1 'polypeptide(L)'
;MIIFLSIVGVFLVWFTVQSRRYNNPYRLIFIFGKKGAGKSLYMVKQMMKYLKKGWTVYTDIDNCNLPGVRIMKAMDLAEFAPAENSAIFLDEAGILFDNRNFKNFNSGLRDFFKLQRKYKCRVFLNSQSFDIDKKIRDVTDQMGLMVSVGNVFSIYRPIRRSITLTEPSAEAESRIADKLSFESIFKWQITYLPKYFKYFDSFAAPERPPLPFNEIVADLTDKNVRRSLRRQRPDNTEEE
;
A
#
# COMPACT_ATOMS: atom_id res chain seq x y z
N MET A 1 48.44 -12.85 3.27
CA MET A 1 47.09 -13.12 2.72
C MET A 1 46.09 -13.50 3.84
N ILE A 2 46.36 -14.50 4.69
CA ILE A 2 45.43 -14.94 5.76
C ILE A 2 45.11 -13.82 6.76
N ILE A 3 46.09 -13.07 7.25
CA ILE A 3 45.92 -11.98 8.21
C ILE A 3 45.03 -10.88 7.62
N PHE A 4 45.22 -10.51 6.33
CA PHE A 4 44.40 -9.53 5.65
C PHE A 4 42.92 -9.98 5.54
N LEU A 5 42.69 -11.24 5.18
CA LEU A 5 41.32 -11.81 5.11
C LEU A 5 40.63 -11.84 6.49
N SER A 6 41.42 -12.14 7.55
CA SER A 6 40.88 -12.10 8.92
C SER A 6 40.47 -10.70 9.36
N ILE A 7 41.26 -9.67 9.04
CA ILE A 7 40.92 -8.26 9.33
C ILE A 7 39.66 -7.84 8.60
N VAL A 8 39.55 -8.17 7.29
CA VAL A 8 38.38 -7.88 6.49
C VAL A 8 37.14 -8.59 7.06
N GLY A 9 37.29 -9.85 7.46
CA GLY A 9 36.18 -10.61 8.08
C GLY A 9 35.68 -9.96 9.38
N VAL A 10 36.60 -9.58 10.28
CA VAL A 10 36.22 -8.88 11.53
C VAL A 10 35.56 -7.55 11.25
N PHE A 11 36.06 -6.77 10.29
CA PHE A 11 35.46 -5.50 9.91
C PHE A 11 34.04 -5.70 9.36
N LEU A 12 33.80 -6.68 8.50
CA LEU A 12 32.47 -6.96 7.95
C LEU A 12 31.48 -7.39 9.05
N VAL A 13 31.91 -8.21 10.00
CA VAL A 13 31.08 -8.59 11.14
C VAL A 13 30.75 -7.36 11.99
N TRP A 14 31.76 -6.58 12.37
CA TRP A 14 31.54 -5.34 13.12
C TRP A 14 30.61 -4.39 12.40
N PHE A 15 30.84 -4.12 11.10
CA PHE A 15 30.01 -3.27 10.28
C PHE A 15 28.55 -3.75 10.23
N THR A 16 28.36 -5.06 10.08
CA THR A 16 27.00 -5.67 10.04
C THR A 16 26.27 -5.50 11.38
N VAL A 17 26.98 -5.69 12.50
CA VAL A 17 26.43 -5.50 13.85
C VAL A 17 26.05 -4.04 14.06
N GLN A 18 26.94 -3.11 13.73
CA GLN A 18 26.67 -1.67 13.89
C GLN A 18 25.54 -1.21 12.98
N SER A 19 25.51 -1.64 11.72
CA SER A 19 24.44 -1.33 10.78
C SER A 19 23.06 -1.80 11.28
N ARG A 20 22.98 -2.97 11.92
CA ARG A 20 21.75 -3.46 12.54
C ARG A 20 21.37 -2.66 13.79
N ARG A 21 22.36 -2.31 14.63
CA ARG A 21 22.15 -1.55 15.88
C ARG A 21 21.61 -0.14 15.61
N TYR A 22 22.11 0.53 14.58
CA TYR A 22 21.72 1.89 14.22
C TYR A 22 20.65 1.96 13.12
N ASN A 23 20.07 0.81 12.75
CA ASN A 23 18.99 0.80 11.77
C ASN A 23 17.75 1.50 12.33
N ASN A 24 17.26 2.52 11.62
CA ASN A 24 16.01 3.18 11.97
C ASN A 24 14.79 2.28 11.65
N PRO A 25 14.03 1.82 12.66
CA PRO A 25 12.84 1.00 12.42
C PRO A 25 11.62 1.83 12.01
N TYR A 26 11.64 3.15 12.25
CA TYR A 26 10.52 4.06 12.07
C TYR A 26 10.55 4.64 10.66
N ARG A 27 9.78 4.05 9.77
CA ARG A 27 9.74 4.40 8.35
C ARG A 27 8.32 4.62 7.88
N LEU A 28 8.17 5.55 6.95
CA LEU A 28 6.96 5.76 6.17
C LEU A 28 7.04 4.91 4.90
N ILE A 29 6.12 3.96 4.75
CA ILE A 29 6.11 2.99 3.65
C ILE A 29 4.85 3.18 2.83
N PHE A 30 5.00 3.43 1.55
CA PHE A 30 3.92 3.57 0.60
C PHE A 30 3.79 2.32 -0.26
N ILE A 31 2.61 1.72 -0.26
CA ILE A 31 2.26 0.51 -1.00
C ILE A 31 1.18 0.88 -2.01
N PHE A 32 1.41 0.58 -3.27
CA PHE A 32 0.40 0.83 -4.30
C PHE A 32 0.24 -0.37 -5.22
N GLY A 33 -0.85 -0.40 -5.97
CA GLY A 33 -1.14 -1.49 -6.90
C GLY A 33 -2.63 -1.60 -7.20
N LYS A 34 -2.97 -2.30 -8.27
CA LYS A 34 -4.35 -2.44 -8.74
C LYS A 34 -5.27 -3.01 -7.66
N LYS A 35 -6.58 -2.74 -7.80
CA LYS A 35 -7.61 -3.41 -6.99
C LYS A 35 -7.46 -4.92 -7.10
N GLY A 36 -7.62 -5.64 -5.99
CA GLY A 36 -7.41 -7.09 -5.96
C GLY A 36 -5.95 -7.56 -5.92
N ALA A 37 -4.96 -6.66 -5.89
CA ALA A 37 -3.54 -7.05 -5.79
C ALA A 37 -3.13 -7.62 -4.41
N GLY A 38 -4.04 -7.70 -3.44
CA GLY A 38 -3.78 -8.25 -2.11
C GLY A 38 -3.10 -7.28 -1.13
N LYS A 39 -3.23 -5.97 -1.37
CA LYS A 39 -2.59 -4.93 -0.53
C LYS A 39 -3.05 -4.98 0.93
N SER A 40 -4.36 -4.97 1.19
CA SER A 40 -4.91 -5.00 2.55
C SER A 40 -4.54 -6.30 3.28
N LEU A 41 -4.53 -7.45 2.59
CA LEU A 41 -4.07 -8.72 3.16
C LEU A 41 -2.56 -8.74 3.46
N TYR A 42 -1.76 -8.08 2.63
CA TYR A 42 -0.35 -7.86 2.96
C TYR A 42 -0.19 -6.97 4.20
N MET A 43 -1.03 -5.93 4.36
CA MET A 43 -1.04 -5.11 5.57
C MET A 43 -1.38 -5.95 6.81
N VAL A 44 -2.38 -6.83 6.74
CA VAL A 44 -2.71 -7.79 7.82
C VAL A 44 -1.49 -8.66 8.17
N LYS A 45 -0.76 -9.17 7.18
CA LYS A 45 0.50 -9.90 7.42
C LYS A 45 1.53 -9.05 8.18
N GLN A 46 1.67 -7.78 7.81
CA GLN A 46 2.59 -6.87 8.50
C GLN A 46 2.09 -6.53 9.92
N MET A 47 0.79 -6.29 10.11
CA MET A 47 0.19 -6.09 11.44
C MET A 47 0.52 -7.24 12.37
N MET A 48 0.30 -8.50 11.94
CA MET A 48 0.66 -9.69 12.72
C MET A 48 2.15 -9.74 13.07
N LYS A 49 3.02 -9.32 12.15
CA LYS A 49 4.46 -9.27 12.39
C LYS A 49 4.82 -8.26 13.48
N TYR A 50 4.15 -7.10 13.52
CA TYR A 50 4.42 -6.06 14.53
C TYR A 50 3.80 -6.40 15.88
N LEU A 51 2.60 -6.99 15.92
CA LEU A 51 2.02 -7.53 17.14
C LEU A 51 2.94 -8.56 17.80
N LYS A 52 3.51 -9.49 17.01
CA LYS A 52 4.49 -10.47 17.51
C LYS A 52 5.79 -9.85 18.06
N LYS A 53 6.11 -8.63 17.64
CA LYS A 53 7.26 -7.86 18.16
C LYS A 53 6.93 -7.04 19.41
N GLY A 54 5.69 -7.12 19.91
CA GLY A 54 5.23 -6.32 21.04
C GLY A 54 4.94 -4.85 20.71
N TRP A 55 4.79 -4.51 19.41
CA TRP A 55 4.43 -3.15 19.01
C TRP A 55 2.93 -2.93 19.12
N THR A 56 2.54 -1.71 19.47
CA THR A 56 1.13 -1.30 19.37
C THR A 56 0.76 -1.14 17.89
N VAL A 57 -0.34 -1.76 17.47
CA VAL A 57 -0.77 -1.71 16.07
C VAL A 57 -2.08 -0.96 15.96
N TYR A 58 -2.11 0.04 15.08
CA TYR A 58 -3.28 0.85 14.74
C TYR A 58 -3.64 0.68 13.27
N THR A 59 -4.93 0.74 12.94
CA THR A 59 -5.41 0.72 11.56
C THR A 59 -6.73 1.49 11.42
N ASP A 60 -6.97 2.02 10.23
CA ASP A 60 -8.24 2.58 9.80
C ASP A 60 -9.11 1.59 9.01
N ILE A 61 -8.69 0.34 8.89
CA ILE A 61 -9.42 -0.72 8.22
C ILE A 61 -10.55 -1.23 9.12
N ASP A 62 -11.78 -0.82 8.87
CA ASP A 62 -12.95 -1.18 9.71
C ASP A 62 -13.21 -2.69 9.76
N ASN A 63 -12.97 -3.40 8.66
CA ASN A 63 -13.23 -4.85 8.54
C ASN A 63 -12.05 -5.72 8.98
N CYS A 64 -11.13 -5.19 9.77
CA CYS A 64 -9.98 -5.93 10.28
C CYS A 64 -10.33 -6.65 11.59
N ASN A 65 -10.46 -7.98 11.53
CA ASN A 65 -10.77 -8.84 12.69
C ASN A 65 -9.52 -9.45 13.33
N LEU A 66 -8.37 -8.79 13.22
CA LEU A 66 -7.13 -9.28 13.81
C LEU A 66 -7.05 -8.92 15.30
N PRO A 67 -7.00 -9.91 16.22
CA PRO A 67 -6.89 -9.63 17.64
C PRO A 67 -5.64 -8.83 18.00
N GLY A 68 -5.79 -7.84 18.89
CA GLY A 68 -4.70 -6.99 19.36
C GLY A 68 -4.46 -5.73 18.52
N VAL A 69 -5.19 -5.55 17.43
CA VAL A 69 -5.18 -4.32 16.63
C VAL A 69 -6.16 -3.30 17.22
N ARG A 70 -5.78 -2.03 17.16
CA ARG A 70 -6.62 -0.89 17.59
C ARG A 70 -7.14 -0.19 16.34
N ILE A 71 -8.46 -0.08 16.23
CA ILE A 71 -9.10 0.68 15.15
C ILE A 71 -9.04 2.17 15.49
N MET A 72 -8.71 2.99 14.50
CA MET A 72 -8.64 4.44 14.60
C MET A 72 -9.10 5.08 13.29
N LYS A 73 -9.43 6.34 13.31
CA LYS A 73 -9.63 7.13 12.10
C LYS A 73 -8.30 7.79 11.70
N ALA A 74 -8.00 7.82 10.40
CA ALA A 74 -6.76 8.47 9.92
C ALA A 74 -6.63 9.92 10.38
N MET A 75 -7.75 10.64 10.53
CA MET A 75 -7.78 12.04 10.99
C MET A 75 -7.38 12.20 12.46
N ASP A 76 -7.48 11.15 13.28
CA ASP A 76 -7.07 11.22 14.69
C ASP A 76 -5.56 11.52 14.82
N LEU A 77 -4.75 11.15 13.80
CA LEU A 77 -3.33 11.46 13.75
C LEU A 77 -3.00 12.95 13.56
N ALA A 78 -3.98 13.76 13.21
CA ALA A 78 -3.81 15.21 13.13
C ALA A 78 -3.78 15.87 14.53
N GLU A 79 -4.42 15.22 15.52
CA GLU A 79 -4.65 15.78 16.86
C GLU A 79 -3.94 14.98 17.95
N PHE A 80 -3.80 13.66 17.75
CA PHE A 80 -3.28 12.75 18.77
C PHE A 80 -1.95 12.10 18.37
N ALA A 81 -1.06 11.94 19.33
CA ALA A 81 0.18 11.22 19.16
C ALA A 81 -0.03 9.70 19.37
N PRO A 82 0.47 8.83 18.48
CA PRO A 82 0.43 7.39 18.70
C PRO A 82 1.38 6.98 19.83
N ALA A 83 1.16 5.79 20.40
CA ALA A 83 2.10 5.22 21.36
C ALA A 83 3.48 5.02 20.73
N GLU A 84 4.55 5.13 21.52
CA GLU A 84 5.90 4.80 21.07
C GLU A 84 5.98 3.33 20.64
N ASN A 85 6.87 3.03 19.67
CA ASN A 85 7.02 1.69 19.08
C ASN A 85 5.69 1.16 18.53
N SER A 86 4.98 2.00 17.79
CA SER A 86 3.74 1.63 17.12
C SER A 86 3.90 1.45 15.61
N ALA A 87 2.99 0.66 15.05
CA ALA A 87 2.84 0.47 13.62
C ALA A 87 1.42 0.88 13.19
N ILE A 88 1.32 1.82 12.29
CA ILE A 88 0.06 2.42 11.84
C ILE A 88 -0.18 1.99 10.40
N PHE A 89 -1.38 1.53 10.09
CA PHE A 89 -1.76 1.02 8.79
C PHE A 89 -2.98 1.78 8.29
N LEU A 90 -2.79 2.56 7.22
CA LEU A 90 -3.83 3.37 6.59
C LEU A 90 -4.16 2.82 5.22
N ASP A 91 -5.42 2.40 5.04
CA ASP A 91 -5.93 1.94 3.75
C ASP A 91 -6.49 3.12 2.94
N GLU A 92 -6.54 2.97 1.64
CA GLU A 92 -7.06 3.95 0.69
C GLU A 92 -6.50 5.38 0.89
N ALA A 93 -5.21 5.48 1.16
CA ALA A 93 -4.51 6.76 1.33
C ALA A 93 -4.74 7.74 0.16
N GLY A 94 -5.07 7.22 -1.04
CA GLY A 94 -5.47 8.04 -2.18
C GLY A 94 -6.70 8.90 -1.93
N ILE A 95 -7.66 8.44 -1.12
CA ILE A 95 -8.85 9.22 -0.76
C ILE A 95 -8.49 10.32 0.25
N LEU A 96 -7.61 9.99 1.21
CA LEU A 96 -7.17 10.94 2.24
C LEU A 96 -6.30 12.07 1.66
N PHE A 97 -5.56 11.76 0.59
CA PHE A 97 -4.53 12.63 0.00
C PHE A 97 -4.82 12.98 -1.46
N ASP A 98 -6.10 13.07 -1.86
CA ASP A 98 -6.46 13.48 -3.22
C ASP A 98 -6.01 14.92 -3.48
N ASN A 99 -5.22 15.09 -4.54
CA ASN A 99 -4.67 16.38 -4.98
C ASN A 99 -5.74 17.43 -5.28
N ARG A 100 -6.97 17.02 -5.61
CA ARG A 100 -8.07 17.93 -6.01
C ARG A 100 -8.66 18.69 -4.83
N ASN A 101 -8.60 18.12 -3.63
CA ASN A 101 -9.14 18.72 -2.39
C ASN A 101 -8.05 19.36 -1.50
N PHE A 102 -6.90 19.66 -2.07
CA PHE A 102 -5.69 20.09 -1.37
C PHE A 102 -5.83 21.36 -0.52
N LYS A 103 -6.79 22.23 -0.82
CA LYS A 103 -7.03 23.45 0.00
C LYS A 103 -7.51 23.14 1.41
N ASN A 104 -8.10 21.96 1.63
CA ASN A 104 -8.66 21.51 2.92
C ASN A 104 -7.82 20.41 3.59
N PHE A 105 -6.59 20.13 3.07
CA PHE A 105 -5.75 19.12 3.71
C PHE A 105 -5.36 19.58 5.13
N ASN A 106 -5.73 18.79 6.12
CA ASN A 106 -5.46 19.08 7.52
C ASN A 106 -3.93 19.23 7.74
N SER A 107 -3.52 20.43 8.13
CA SER A 107 -2.10 20.74 8.37
C SER A 107 -1.48 19.81 9.43
N GLY A 108 -2.25 19.42 10.46
CA GLY A 108 -1.81 18.52 11.52
C GLY A 108 -1.44 17.12 10.99
N LEU A 109 -2.26 16.56 10.09
CA LEU A 109 -1.97 15.26 9.49
C LEU A 109 -0.70 15.30 8.62
N ARG A 110 -0.51 16.35 7.84
CA ARG A 110 0.72 16.57 7.07
C ARG A 110 1.96 16.67 7.98
N ASP A 111 1.83 17.42 9.06
CA ASP A 111 2.93 17.62 10.00
C ASP A 111 3.23 16.32 10.76
N PHE A 112 2.22 15.51 11.07
CA PHE A 112 2.41 14.16 11.58
C PHE A 112 3.30 13.33 10.66
N PHE A 113 3.01 13.23 9.34
CA PHE A 113 3.82 12.45 8.42
C PHE A 113 5.26 12.95 8.29
N LYS A 114 5.49 14.26 8.34
CA LYS A 114 6.84 14.81 8.37
C LYS A 114 7.60 14.47 9.65
N LEU A 115 6.89 14.38 10.77
CA LEU A 115 7.46 14.17 12.10
C LEU A 115 7.30 12.73 12.62
N GLN A 116 6.71 11.82 11.84
CA GLN A 116 6.34 10.46 12.27
C GLN A 116 7.52 9.70 12.93
N ARG A 117 8.74 9.95 12.47
CA ARG A 117 9.95 9.36 13.06
C ARG A 117 10.19 9.86 14.50
N LYS A 118 9.86 11.11 14.82
CA LYS A 118 9.95 11.67 16.18
C LYS A 118 8.94 11.03 17.12
N TYR A 119 7.78 10.64 16.60
CA TYR A 119 6.75 9.89 17.34
C TYR A 119 7.10 8.40 17.51
N LYS A 120 8.28 7.97 17.04
CA LYS A 120 8.74 6.57 17.11
C LYS A 120 7.69 5.59 16.57
N CYS A 121 7.06 5.92 15.48
CA CYS A 121 6.07 5.06 14.83
C CYS A 121 6.47 4.71 13.39
N ARG A 122 6.02 3.56 12.92
CA ARG A 122 6.14 3.12 11.54
C ARG A 122 4.79 3.20 10.87
N VAL A 123 4.74 3.81 9.69
CA VAL A 123 3.48 4.02 8.98
C VAL A 123 3.48 3.27 7.66
N PHE A 124 2.38 2.60 7.38
CA PHE A 124 2.09 1.95 6.10
C PHE A 124 0.90 2.65 5.46
N LEU A 125 1.13 3.23 4.30
CA LEU A 125 0.10 3.83 3.46
C LEU A 125 -0.21 2.91 2.29
N ASN A 126 -1.48 2.64 2.03
CA ASN A 126 -1.94 1.85 0.91
C ASN A 126 -2.74 2.71 -0.06
N SER A 127 -2.55 2.53 -1.37
CA SER A 127 -3.34 3.19 -2.41
C SER A 127 -3.55 2.29 -3.62
N GLN A 128 -4.62 2.51 -4.36
CA GLN A 128 -4.87 1.80 -5.63
C GLN A 128 -4.02 2.35 -6.77
N SER A 129 -3.69 3.63 -6.74
CA SER A 129 -2.86 4.30 -7.75
C SER A 129 -1.56 4.82 -7.15
N PHE A 130 -0.62 5.12 -8.02
CA PHE A 130 0.60 5.85 -7.65
C PHE A 130 0.32 7.35 -7.46
N ASP A 131 -0.88 7.79 -7.82
CA ASP A 131 -1.28 9.19 -7.90
C ASP A 131 -1.76 9.73 -6.56
N ILE A 132 -0.86 9.74 -5.59
CA ILE A 132 -1.00 10.47 -4.33
C ILE A 132 -0.23 11.80 -4.40
N ASP A 133 -0.56 12.72 -3.51
CA ASP A 133 0.14 13.99 -3.40
C ASP A 133 1.67 13.81 -3.42
N LYS A 134 2.33 14.58 -4.30
CA LYS A 134 3.80 14.60 -4.42
C LYS A 134 4.47 14.82 -3.07
N LYS A 135 3.89 15.68 -2.21
CA LYS A 135 4.46 15.99 -0.89
C LYS A 135 4.49 14.78 0.06
N ILE A 136 3.49 13.88 -0.04
CA ILE A 136 3.49 12.63 0.73
C ILE A 136 4.51 11.66 0.15
N ARG A 137 4.59 11.54 -1.19
CA ARG A 137 5.62 10.72 -1.84
C ARG A 137 7.03 11.19 -1.48
N ASP A 138 7.23 12.49 -1.34
CA ASP A 138 8.56 13.06 -1.03
C ASP A 138 9.02 12.76 0.40
N VAL A 139 8.10 12.58 1.35
CA VAL A 139 8.44 12.18 2.73
C VAL A 139 8.44 10.66 2.94
N THR A 140 8.12 9.88 1.91
CA THR A 140 8.07 8.42 1.98
C THR A 140 9.49 7.83 1.93
N ASP A 141 9.84 7.02 2.93
CA ASP A 141 11.15 6.34 3.02
C ASP A 141 11.26 5.13 2.08
N GLN A 142 10.15 4.44 1.86
CA GLN A 142 10.09 3.22 1.04
C GLN A 142 8.80 3.18 0.24
N MET A 143 8.90 2.76 -1.01
CA MET A 143 7.76 2.52 -1.88
C MET A 143 7.77 1.07 -2.36
N GLY A 144 6.60 0.55 -2.72
CA GLY A 144 6.53 -0.77 -3.34
C GLY A 144 5.24 -1.00 -4.09
N LEU A 145 5.38 -1.71 -5.19
CA LEU A 145 4.27 -2.15 -6.04
C LEU A 145 3.79 -3.53 -5.57
N MET A 146 2.48 -3.64 -5.38
CA MET A 146 1.81 -4.92 -5.15
C MET A 146 1.30 -5.51 -6.46
N VAL A 147 1.60 -6.78 -6.69
CA VAL A 147 1.12 -7.54 -7.86
C VAL A 147 0.52 -8.86 -7.39
N SER A 148 -0.67 -9.19 -7.88
CA SER A 148 -1.31 -10.50 -7.63
C SER A 148 -0.83 -11.53 -8.66
N VAL A 149 -0.65 -12.76 -8.21
CA VAL A 149 -0.34 -13.92 -9.05
C VAL A 149 -1.34 -15.03 -8.73
N GLY A 150 -2.17 -15.36 -9.74
CA GLY A 150 -3.16 -16.44 -9.63
C GLY A 150 -4.20 -16.24 -8.54
N ASN A 151 -4.46 -15.01 -8.07
CA ASN A 151 -5.39 -14.67 -6.97
C ASN A 151 -5.09 -15.37 -5.63
N VAL A 152 -4.00 -16.09 -5.54
CA VAL A 152 -3.57 -16.87 -4.37
C VAL A 152 -2.34 -16.26 -3.71
N PHE A 153 -1.46 -15.70 -4.52
CA PHE A 153 -0.24 -15.05 -4.05
C PHE A 153 -0.25 -13.56 -4.38
N SER A 154 0.36 -12.79 -3.50
CA SER A 154 0.66 -11.39 -3.73
C SER A 154 2.15 -11.16 -3.54
N ILE A 155 2.75 -10.38 -4.44
CA ILE A 155 4.18 -10.07 -4.44
C ILE A 155 4.34 -8.58 -4.19
N TYR A 156 5.00 -8.22 -3.09
CA TYR A 156 5.47 -6.87 -2.83
C TYR A 156 6.83 -6.68 -3.49
N ARG A 157 6.91 -5.73 -4.42
CA ARG A 157 8.11 -5.39 -5.18
C ARG A 157 8.59 -4.00 -4.73
N PRO A 158 9.64 -3.91 -3.88
CA PRO A 158 10.15 -2.63 -3.42
C PRO A 158 10.75 -1.83 -4.59
N ILE A 159 10.54 -0.52 -4.52
CA ILE A 159 11.00 0.45 -5.50
C ILE A 159 12.04 1.35 -4.84
N ARG A 160 13.17 1.53 -5.52
CA ARG A 160 14.20 2.50 -5.17
C ARG A 160 13.94 3.79 -5.93
N ARG A 161 13.91 4.89 -5.21
CA ARG A 161 13.95 6.23 -5.77
C ARG A 161 15.41 6.70 -5.81
N SER A 162 15.90 7.04 -6.97
CA SER A 162 17.22 7.66 -7.17
C SER A 162 17.04 9.04 -7.79
N ILE A 163 17.79 9.99 -7.27
CA ILE A 163 17.82 11.36 -7.78
C ILE A 163 18.87 11.39 -8.87
N THR A 164 18.51 11.80 -10.08
CA THR A 164 19.43 12.05 -11.19
C THR A 164 19.44 13.55 -11.49
N LEU A 165 20.65 14.07 -11.66
CA LEU A 165 20.83 15.44 -12.17
C LEU A 165 20.70 15.36 -13.70
N THR A 166 19.77 16.09 -14.26
CA THR A 166 19.60 16.26 -15.70
C THR A 166 20.15 17.61 -16.12
N GLU A 167 20.78 17.68 -17.29
CA GLU A 167 21.17 18.94 -17.86
C GLU A 167 19.93 19.79 -18.17
N PRO A 168 20.01 21.12 -17.99
CA PRO A 168 18.87 21.99 -18.23
C PRO A 168 18.48 21.94 -19.71
N SER A 169 17.30 21.39 -20.01
CA SER A 169 16.66 21.50 -21.32
C SER A 169 15.63 22.62 -21.30
N ALA A 170 15.34 23.21 -22.46
CA ALA A 170 14.41 24.34 -22.58
C ALA A 170 12.99 24.04 -22.07
N GLU A 171 12.64 22.76 -21.86
CA GLU A 171 11.33 22.30 -21.41
C GLU A 171 11.29 21.86 -19.94
N ALA A 172 12.41 21.76 -19.23
CA ALA A 172 12.46 21.28 -17.84
C ALA A 172 13.00 22.37 -16.90
N GLU A 173 12.11 22.95 -16.11
CA GLU A 173 12.45 23.96 -15.08
C GLU A 173 13.29 23.38 -13.93
N SER A 174 13.32 22.05 -13.72
CA SER A 174 14.07 21.44 -12.63
C SER A 174 15.24 20.60 -13.14
N ARG A 175 16.42 20.87 -12.61
CA ARG A 175 17.65 20.09 -12.85
C ARG A 175 17.67 18.72 -12.14
N ILE A 176 16.61 18.41 -11.38
CA ILE A 176 16.51 17.20 -10.57
C ILE A 176 15.35 16.37 -11.08
N ALA A 177 15.67 15.20 -11.60
CA ALA A 177 14.68 14.20 -12.00
C ALA A 177 14.71 12.99 -11.05
N ASP A 178 13.55 12.51 -10.66
CA ASP A 178 13.40 11.28 -9.90
C ASP A 178 13.34 10.07 -10.86
N LYS A 179 14.28 9.16 -10.70
CA LYS A 179 14.26 7.87 -11.39
C LYS A 179 13.77 6.79 -10.42
N LEU A 180 12.71 6.11 -10.79
CA LEU A 180 12.18 4.96 -10.05
C LEU A 180 12.67 3.67 -10.71
N SER A 181 13.21 2.76 -9.91
CA SER A 181 13.64 1.44 -10.35
C SER A 181 13.23 0.38 -9.33
N PHE A 182 12.92 -0.83 -9.80
CA PHE A 182 12.67 -1.93 -8.88
C PHE A 182 13.96 -2.36 -8.20
N GLU A 183 13.87 -2.68 -6.92
CA GLU A 183 14.96 -3.31 -6.21
C GLU A 183 15.13 -4.78 -6.64
N SER A 184 16.28 -5.37 -6.26
CA SER A 184 16.59 -6.77 -6.54
C SER A 184 15.46 -7.71 -6.11
N ILE A 185 15.25 -8.77 -6.90
CA ILE A 185 14.24 -9.82 -6.63
C ILE A 185 14.41 -10.47 -5.26
N PHE A 186 15.62 -10.49 -4.71
CA PHE A 186 15.90 -10.99 -3.36
C PHE A 186 15.22 -10.20 -2.24
N LYS A 187 14.78 -8.99 -2.52
CA LYS A 187 14.02 -8.13 -1.59
C LYS A 187 12.51 -8.22 -1.75
N TRP A 188 12.04 -8.97 -2.75
CA TRP A 188 10.62 -9.17 -2.95
C TRP A 188 10.03 -10.00 -1.82
N GLN A 189 8.78 -9.70 -1.48
CA GLN A 189 8.08 -10.40 -0.40
C GLN A 189 6.83 -11.06 -0.95
N ILE A 190 6.82 -12.38 -0.95
CA ILE A 190 5.67 -13.18 -1.37
C ILE A 190 4.73 -13.38 -0.17
N THR A 191 3.44 -13.24 -0.42
CA THR A 191 2.39 -13.44 0.57
C THR A 191 1.38 -14.45 0.03
N TYR A 192 1.15 -15.52 0.75
CA TYR A 192 0.07 -16.47 0.50
C TYR A 192 -1.22 -15.91 1.09
N LEU A 193 -2.13 -15.45 0.23
CA LEU A 193 -3.31 -14.68 0.60
C LEU A 193 -4.34 -15.47 1.45
N PRO A 194 -4.66 -16.74 1.13
CA PRO A 194 -5.67 -17.50 1.85
C PRO A 194 -5.45 -17.60 3.36
N LYS A 195 -4.19 -17.57 3.79
CA LYS A 195 -3.82 -17.58 5.21
C LYS A 195 -4.42 -16.41 6.00
N TYR A 196 -4.70 -15.29 5.34
CA TYR A 196 -5.11 -14.03 5.96
C TYR A 196 -6.58 -13.69 5.74
N PHE A 197 -7.33 -14.43 4.91
CA PHE A 197 -8.76 -14.18 4.63
C PHE A 197 -9.62 -14.15 5.89
N LYS A 198 -9.31 -14.99 6.88
CA LYS A 198 -10.05 -15.01 8.15
C LYS A 198 -9.95 -13.73 8.98
N TYR A 199 -8.98 -12.86 8.68
CA TYR A 199 -8.74 -11.62 9.43
C TYR A 199 -9.21 -10.38 8.68
N PHE A 200 -9.56 -10.51 7.41
CA PHE A 200 -9.99 -9.38 6.59
C PHE A 200 -10.88 -9.86 5.44
N ASP A 201 -12.11 -9.35 5.41
CA ASP A 201 -13.05 -9.58 4.33
C ASP A 201 -12.98 -8.41 3.32
N SER A 202 -12.44 -8.68 2.14
CA SER A 202 -12.34 -7.70 1.05
C SER A 202 -13.66 -7.43 0.33
N PHE A 203 -14.70 -8.23 0.60
CA PHE A 203 -16.04 -8.09 0.01
C PHE A 203 -17.05 -7.44 0.95
N ALA A 204 -16.70 -7.21 2.21
CA ALA A 204 -17.55 -6.50 3.14
C ALA A 204 -17.67 -5.02 2.70
N ALA A 205 -18.82 -4.68 2.17
CA ALA A 205 -19.15 -3.30 1.81
C ALA A 205 -19.83 -2.61 3.00
N PRO A 206 -19.66 -1.29 3.18
CA PRO A 206 -20.45 -0.54 4.13
C PRO A 206 -21.94 -0.64 3.77
N GLU A 207 -22.79 -0.76 4.78
CA GLU A 207 -24.24 -0.83 4.60
C GLU A 207 -24.74 0.40 3.85
N ARG A 208 -25.45 0.16 2.76
CA ARG A 208 -26.11 1.19 1.98
C ARG A 208 -27.52 0.72 1.65
N PRO A 209 -28.51 1.64 1.56
CA PRO A 209 -29.82 1.26 1.09
C PRO A 209 -29.73 0.67 -0.33
N PRO A 210 -30.56 -0.34 -0.65
CA PRO A 210 -30.59 -0.91 -1.99
C PRO A 210 -30.99 0.15 -3.02
N LEU A 211 -30.50 0.00 -4.25
CA LEU A 211 -30.90 0.88 -5.35
C LEU A 211 -32.42 0.76 -5.56
N PRO A 212 -33.16 1.90 -5.63
CA PRO A 212 -34.58 1.86 -5.97
C PRO A 212 -34.72 1.47 -7.43
N PHE A 213 -35.46 0.39 -7.68
CA PHE A 213 -35.87 0.01 -9.02
C PHE A 213 -37.34 0.40 -9.21
N ASN A 214 -37.62 1.23 -10.21
CA ASN A 214 -38.99 1.62 -10.51
C ASN A 214 -39.65 0.72 -11.57
N GLU A 215 -38.87 0.19 -12.52
CA GLU A 215 -39.37 -0.67 -13.59
C GLU A 215 -38.36 -1.74 -14.00
N ILE A 216 -38.86 -2.92 -14.32
CA ILE A 216 -38.09 -3.99 -14.98
C ILE A 216 -38.35 -3.89 -16.47
N VAL A 217 -37.34 -3.56 -17.26
CA VAL A 217 -37.45 -3.41 -18.71
C VAL A 217 -37.82 -4.72 -19.39
N ALA A 218 -37.29 -5.84 -18.91
CA ALA A 218 -37.63 -7.18 -19.39
C ALA A 218 -37.36 -8.24 -18.31
N ASP A 219 -38.28 -9.15 -18.10
CA ASP A 219 -38.06 -10.30 -17.22
C ASP A 219 -37.34 -11.41 -17.99
N LEU A 220 -36.07 -11.65 -17.61
CA LEU A 220 -35.24 -12.72 -18.19
C LEU A 220 -35.74 -14.13 -17.83
N THR A 221 -36.69 -14.28 -16.92
CA THR A 221 -37.35 -15.57 -16.64
C THR A 221 -38.34 -15.93 -17.74
N ASP A 222 -38.86 -14.95 -18.48
CA ASP A 222 -39.74 -15.19 -19.63
C ASP A 222 -38.96 -15.90 -20.76
N LYS A 223 -39.45 -17.06 -21.16
CA LYS A 223 -38.88 -17.89 -22.24
C LYS A 223 -38.84 -17.13 -23.58
N ASN A 224 -39.79 -16.24 -23.82
CA ASN A 224 -39.87 -15.46 -25.06
C ASN A 224 -38.77 -14.42 -25.14
N VAL A 225 -38.48 -13.74 -24.03
CA VAL A 225 -37.37 -12.76 -23.90
C VAL A 225 -36.03 -13.46 -24.11
N ARG A 226 -35.82 -14.63 -23.51
CA ARG A 226 -34.60 -15.43 -23.72
C ARG A 226 -34.41 -15.88 -25.16
N ARG A 227 -35.52 -16.23 -25.88
CA ARG A 227 -35.46 -16.59 -27.30
C ARG A 227 -35.10 -15.40 -28.19
N SER A 228 -35.66 -14.20 -27.91
CA SER A 228 -35.37 -12.99 -28.69
C SER A 228 -33.90 -12.59 -28.54
N LEU A 229 -33.35 -12.59 -27.31
CA LEU A 229 -31.95 -12.28 -27.04
C LEU A 229 -30.96 -13.28 -27.68
N ARG A 230 -31.33 -14.56 -27.79
CA ARG A 230 -30.52 -15.55 -28.51
C ARG A 230 -30.49 -15.33 -30.02
N ARG A 231 -31.56 -14.80 -30.60
CA ARG A 231 -31.64 -14.47 -32.05
C ARG A 231 -30.90 -13.19 -32.41
N GLN A 232 -30.60 -12.32 -31.44
CA GLN A 232 -29.87 -11.07 -31.64
C GLN A 232 -28.35 -11.20 -31.46
N ARG A 233 -27.82 -12.41 -31.17
CA ARG A 233 -26.38 -12.60 -31.20
C ARG A 233 -25.94 -12.49 -32.68
N PRO A 234 -25.04 -11.57 -33.03
CA PRO A 234 -24.46 -11.56 -34.36
C PRO A 234 -23.74 -12.88 -34.58
N ASP A 235 -24.02 -13.53 -35.72
CA ASP A 235 -23.22 -14.65 -36.20
C ASP A 235 -21.81 -14.16 -36.45
N ASN A 236 -20.88 -14.52 -35.55
CA ASN A 236 -19.44 -14.34 -35.75
C ASN A 236 -18.92 -15.46 -36.69
N THR A 237 -19.56 -15.62 -37.82
CA THR A 237 -19.06 -16.41 -38.94
C THR A 237 -19.08 -15.53 -40.16
N GLU A 238 -17.96 -14.83 -40.34
CA GLU A 238 -17.42 -14.37 -41.61
C GLU A 238 -16.24 -13.47 -41.30
N GLU A 239 -15.03 -14.05 -41.37
CA GLU A 239 -13.95 -13.50 -42.20
C GLU A 239 -12.77 -14.49 -42.09
N GLU A 240 -12.58 -15.21 -43.22
CA GLU A 240 -11.31 -15.81 -43.57
C GLU A 240 -10.24 -14.77 -43.86
#